data_a3423c63d8f444fb6301baf2f8fedd11
#
_entry.id   a3423c63d8f444fb6301baf2f8fedd11
#
_cell.length_a   1.000
_cell.length_b   1.000
_cell.length_c   1.000
_cell.angle_alpha   90.00
_cell.angle_beta   90.00
_cell.angle_gamma   90.00
#
_symmetry.space_group_name_H-M   'P 1'
#
loop_
_entity.id
_entity.type
_entity.pdbx_description
1 polymer ?
#
loop_
_entity_poly.entity_id
_entity_poly.type
_entity_poly.pdbx_seq_one_letter_code
_entity_poly.pdbx_strand_id
1 'polypeptide(L)'
;MPIPQQWLQFAPKPRDLANGEKWNVFLSYRSINRNWVLNLYDVLKELDYKVFLDQYEIIGGDELIQRLQDGLTNSQSGILIWSTAASDSVWVDKEYQTMETRATRDPRFKFVPVKLDGKPLPIFAANRVFEDFSSYPDGPNGGELLRLIYAITGEHMSKDAIDFANKQSQLAADMINELNAAKITGDAESIVQLYHSNILPWKTTASLGCTAGENLIKLRKYNEAIELLQGVENDFPKAIRPRQLHALALARRGQNDDLNQAQRILAKLYAAGERDPETLGIFARTWMDRYNKSGDTADLRQSRNYYEDGYKRAPDDNYTGINAASKSVLLDEYEKGAAIAKKILENIGTQAVPGDYWTTVTIAEALLDQKQYADAGNMYQQGIDMAPMEYGSHESTWGQAQLLMEKLKPTPDERALIAKPFMHLLKRAAQNA
;
A
#
# COMPACT_ATOMS: atom_id res chain seq x y z
N MET A 1 -21.36 1.50 3.38
CA MET A 1 -22.44 1.40 4.41
C MET A 1 -22.23 2.56 5.38
N PRO A 2 -23.26 3.24 5.87
CA PRO A 2 -23.04 4.26 6.89
C PRO A 2 -22.41 3.62 8.14
N ILE A 3 -21.58 4.39 8.84
CA ILE A 3 -20.97 3.97 10.10
C ILE A 3 -22.06 3.44 11.04
N PRO A 4 -21.84 2.30 11.73
CA PRO A 4 -22.85 1.71 12.60
C PRO A 4 -23.39 2.70 13.62
N GLN A 5 -24.69 2.70 13.84
CA GLN A 5 -25.37 3.65 14.73
C GLN A 5 -24.78 3.67 16.15
N GLN A 6 -24.26 2.53 16.60
CA GLN A 6 -23.55 2.40 17.89
C GLN A 6 -22.28 3.28 17.94
N TRP A 7 -21.59 3.46 16.83
CA TRP A 7 -20.45 4.35 16.73
C TRP A 7 -20.86 5.81 16.77
N LEU A 8 -21.96 6.17 16.06
CA LEU A 8 -22.48 7.52 15.99
C LEU A 8 -22.92 8.06 17.37
N GLN A 9 -23.29 7.17 18.30
CA GLN A 9 -23.64 7.57 19.66
C GLN A 9 -22.44 8.10 20.46
N PHE A 10 -21.22 7.64 20.13
CA PHE A 10 -20.01 7.95 20.88
C PHE A 10 -19.06 8.87 20.12
N ALA A 11 -19.12 8.91 18.77
CA ALA A 11 -18.23 9.75 18.00
C ALA A 11 -18.63 11.23 18.14
N PRO A 12 -17.67 12.12 18.52
CA PRO A 12 -17.93 13.54 18.60
C PRO A 12 -18.20 14.12 17.21
N LYS A 13 -19.04 15.13 17.15
CA LYS A 13 -19.29 15.89 15.92
C LYS A 13 -18.10 16.80 15.60
N PRO A 14 -17.87 17.10 14.30
CA PRO A 14 -16.87 18.10 13.94
C PRO A 14 -17.20 19.45 14.57
N ARG A 15 -16.17 20.18 15.01
CA ARG A 15 -16.32 21.55 15.48
C ARG A 15 -16.75 22.46 14.33
N ASP A 16 -17.57 23.47 14.61
CA ASP A 16 -17.90 24.50 13.64
C ASP A 16 -16.64 25.21 13.16
N LEU A 17 -16.57 25.47 11.86
CA LEU A 17 -15.44 26.19 11.27
C LEU A 17 -15.52 27.67 11.61
N ALA A 18 -14.46 28.20 12.23
CA ALA A 18 -14.34 29.63 12.48
C ALA A 18 -14.00 30.40 11.17
N ASN A 19 -14.06 31.74 11.25
CA ASN A 19 -13.75 32.58 10.09
C ASN A 19 -12.30 32.36 9.64
N GLY A 20 -12.11 32.01 8.37
CA GLY A 20 -10.81 31.65 7.78
C GLY A 20 -10.49 30.14 7.80
N GLU A 21 -11.19 29.35 8.58
CA GLU A 21 -11.03 27.88 8.58
C GLU A 21 -11.84 27.26 7.42
N LYS A 22 -11.30 26.26 6.78
CA LYS A 22 -11.91 25.55 5.65
C LYS A 22 -12.12 24.05 5.92
N TRP A 23 -11.23 23.47 6.75
CA TRP A 23 -11.23 22.04 7.05
C TRP A 23 -11.16 21.78 8.57
N ASN A 24 -11.77 20.71 8.99
CA ASN A 24 -11.65 20.23 10.37
C ASN A 24 -10.32 19.50 10.56
N VAL A 25 -9.84 18.78 9.53
CA VAL A 25 -8.67 17.91 9.62
C VAL A 25 -7.78 18.07 8.40
N PHE A 26 -6.46 18.18 8.62
CA PHE A 26 -5.40 18.03 7.63
C PHE A 26 -4.72 16.68 7.83
N LEU A 27 -4.58 15.89 6.75
CA LEU A 27 -3.90 14.59 6.77
C LEU A 27 -2.51 14.73 6.16
N SER A 28 -1.47 14.52 6.98
CA SER A 28 -0.07 14.45 6.56
C SER A 28 0.35 12.98 6.51
N TYR A 29 0.80 12.53 5.35
CA TYR A 29 1.16 11.13 5.14
C TYR A 29 2.14 10.95 3.98
N ARG A 30 2.78 9.79 3.90
CA ARG A 30 3.53 9.38 2.72
C ARG A 30 2.68 8.50 1.80
N SER A 31 2.89 8.60 0.49
CA SER A 31 2.13 7.89 -0.54
C SER A 31 1.99 6.38 -0.31
N ILE A 32 3.00 5.74 0.27
CA ILE A 32 2.95 4.31 0.64
C ILE A 32 1.86 4.01 1.70
N ASN A 33 1.49 4.96 2.54
CA ASN A 33 0.46 4.83 3.56
C ASN A 33 -0.95 5.21 3.04
N ARG A 34 -1.06 5.54 1.75
CA ARG A 34 -2.27 6.09 1.15
C ARG A 34 -3.52 5.23 1.38
N ASN A 35 -3.44 3.93 1.20
CA ASN A 35 -4.60 3.04 1.38
C ASN A 35 -5.15 3.10 2.81
N TRP A 36 -4.26 3.16 3.80
CA TRP A 36 -4.63 3.34 5.20
C TRP A 36 -5.33 4.69 5.42
N VAL A 37 -4.76 5.75 4.86
CA VAL A 37 -5.27 7.13 4.98
C VAL A 37 -6.63 7.29 4.32
N LEU A 38 -6.87 6.63 3.19
CA LEU A 38 -8.18 6.66 2.53
C LEU A 38 -9.28 6.01 3.38
N ASN A 39 -8.98 4.92 4.07
CA ASN A 39 -9.94 4.34 5.02
C ASN A 39 -10.26 5.33 6.16
N LEU A 40 -9.27 6.05 6.68
CA LEU A 40 -9.50 7.11 7.67
C LEU A 40 -10.31 8.27 7.09
N TYR A 41 -9.95 8.72 5.88
CA TYR A 41 -10.67 9.77 5.16
C TYR A 41 -12.15 9.43 5.01
N ASP A 42 -12.48 8.21 4.59
CA ASP A 42 -13.87 7.76 4.39
C ASP A 42 -14.65 7.79 5.71
N VAL A 43 -14.06 7.31 6.81
CA VAL A 43 -14.69 7.39 8.13
C VAL A 43 -14.94 8.83 8.55
N LEU A 44 -13.95 9.71 8.43
CA LEU A 44 -14.11 11.11 8.79
C LEU A 44 -15.18 11.81 7.95
N LYS A 45 -15.26 11.48 6.65
CA LYS A 45 -16.31 12.01 5.76
C LYS A 45 -17.71 11.51 6.12
N GLU A 46 -17.85 10.25 6.53
CA GLU A 46 -19.14 9.70 7.02
C GLU A 46 -19.59 10.34 8.35
N LEU A 47 -18.62 10.84 9.13
CA LEU A 47 -18.87 11.60 10.37
C LEU A 47 -19.01 13.11 10.12
N ASP A 48 -19.19 13.56 8.87
CA ASP A 48 -19.35 14.95 8.44
C ASP A 48 -18.12 15.86 8.65
N TYR A 49 -16.92 15.29 8.88
CA TYR A 49 -15.71 16.11 8.94
C TYR A 49 -15.32 16.61 7.55
N LYS A 50 -14.92 17.87 7.46
CA LYS A 50 -14.25 18.45 6.28
C LYS A 50 -12.76 18.13 6.38
N VAL A 51 -12.26 17.29 5.48
CA VAL A 51 -10.89 16.78 5.52
C VAL A 51 -10.10 17.32 4.33
N PHE A 52 -8.95 17.93 4.60
CA PHE A 52 -7.96 18.22 3.57
C PHE A 52 -7.14 16.96 3.30
N LEU A 53 -7.22 16.48 2.07
CA LEU A 53 -6.39 15.42 1.54
C LEU A 53 -5.82 15.90 0.19
N ASP A 54 -4.50 15.97 0.08
CA ASP A 54 -3.75 16.57 -1.03
C ASP A 54 -4.25 16.14 -2.41
N GLN A 55 -4.46 14.85 -2.61
CA GLN A 55 -4.90 14.29 -3.90
C GLN A 55 -6.28 14.76 -4.37
N TYR A 56 -7.14 15.22 -3.45
CA TYR A 56 -8.49 15.71 -3.79
C TYR A 56 -8.57 17.24 -3.80
N GLU A 57 -7.65 17.91 -3.11
CA GLU A 57 -7.67 19.36 -2.94
C GLU A 57 -6.66 20.07 -3.85
N ILE A 58 -5.67 19.35 -4.39
CA ILE A 58 -4.64 19.91 -5.28
C ILE A 58 -4.94 19.55 -6.72
N ILE A 59 -5.07 20.59 -7.55
CA ILE A 59 -5.39 20.47 -8.98
C ILE A 59 -4.12 20.66 -9.80
N GLY A 60 -4.04 20.00 -10.96
CA GLY A 60 -2.91 20.17 -11.88
C GLY A 60 -2.72 21.65 -12.28
N GLY A 61 -1.52 22.19 -11.99
CA GLY A 61 -1.19 23.60 -12.19
C GLY A 61 -1.08 24.40 -10.88
N ASP A 62 -1.54 23.87 -9.76
CA ASP A 62 -1.35 24.48 -8.43
C ASP A 62 0.13 24.42 -8.01
N GLU A 63 0.58 25.43 -7.26
CA GLU A 63 1.84 25.33 -6.52
C GLU A 63 1.64 24.40 -5.32
N LEU A 64 2.14 23.18 -5.42
CA LEU A 64 1.99 22.11 -4.42
C LEU A 64 2.28 22.61 -2.99
N ILE A 65 3.41 23.29 -2.80
CA ILE A 65 3.84 23.79 -1.48
C ILE A 65 2.83 24.78 -0.91
N GLN A 66 2.37 25.71 -1.74
CA GLN A 66 1.42 26.74 -1.32
C GLN A 66 0.08 26.12 -0.90
N ARG A 67 -0.41 25.13 -1.67
CA ARG A 67 -1.68 24.45 -1.37
C ARG A 67 -1.62 23.61 -0.09
N LEU A 68 -0.50 22.93 0.16
CA LEU A 68 -0.28 22.20 1.41
C LEU A 68 -0.21 23.16 2.61
N GLN A 69 0.48 24.29 2.46
CA GLN A 69 0.52 25.34 3.51
C GLN A 69 -0.86 25.92 3.78
N ASP A 70 -1.64 26.22 2.73
CA ASP A 70 -3.02 26.69 2.86
C ASP A 70 -3.91 25.66 3.54
N GLY A 71 -3.79 24.39 3.15
CA GLY A 71 -4.49 23.28 3.76
C GLY A 71 -4.22 23.20 5.25
N LEU A 72 -2.95 23.17 5.63
CA LEU A 72 -2.56 23.11 7.04
C LEU A 72 -2.97 24.36 7.79
N THR A 73 -2.78 25.56 7.23
CA THR A 73 -3.08 26.83 7.90
C THR A 73 -4.58 26.99 8.19
N ASN A 74 -5.44 26.50 7.30
CA ASN A 74 -6.89 26.67 7.39
C ASN A 74 -7.62 25.43 7.95
N SER A 75 -6.90 24.50 8.59
CA SER A 75 -7.48 23.33 9.26
C SER A 75 -7.51 23.51 10.78
N GLN A 76 -8.49 22.90 11.46
CA GLN A 76 -8.62 22.94 12.93
C GLN A 76 -7.71 21.94 13.62
N SER A 77 -7.33 20.86 12.93
CA SER A 77 -6.44 19.82 13.43
C SER A 77 -5.55 19.29 12.35
N GLY A 78 -4.43 18.67 12.74
CA GLY A 78 -3.53 17.96 11.84
C GLY A 78 -3.25 16.55 12.36
N ILE A 79 -3.38 15.56 11.52
CA ILE A 79 -3.00 14.17 11.80
C ILE A 79 -1.70 13.90 11.04
N LEU A 80 -0.68 13.45 11.76
CA LEU A 80 0.58 12.97 11.19
C LEU A 80 0.57 11.45 11.14
N ILE A 81 0.55 10.89 9.96
CA ILE A 81 0.66 9.44 9.76
C ILE A 81 2.14 9.06 9.74
N TRP A 82 2.58 8.39 10.81
CA TRP A 82 3.97 8.03 11.02
C TRP A 82 4.22 6.54 10.84
N SER A 83 5.21 6.20 10.04
CA SER A 83 5.67 4.84 9.77
C SER A 83 7.17 4.83 9.50
N THR A 84 7.78 3.66 9.43
CA THR A 84 9.18 3.51 8.98
C THR A 84 9.39 4.20 7.64
N ALA A 85 8.47 4.00 6.68
CA ALA A 85 8.55 4.65 5.39
C ALA A 85 8.40 6.19 5.45
N ALA A 86 7.56 6.70 6.35
CA ALA A 86 7.36 8.14 6.51
C ALA A 86 8.58 8.84 7.15
N SER A 87 9.35 8.13 7.99
CA SER A 87 10.49 8.70 8.71
C SER A 87 11.62 9.24 7.82
N ASP A 88 11.71 8.74 6.59
CA ASP A 88 12.75 9.13 5.63
C ASP A 88 12.26 10.22 4.65
N SER A 89 11.04 10.73 4.85
CA SER A 89 10.43 11.73 3.98
C SER A 89 10.72 13.17 4.47
N VAL A 90 11.47 13.92 3.68
CA VAL A 90 11.73 15.36 3.91
C VAL A 90 10.43 16.17 3.96
N TRP A 91 9.38 15.76 3.25
CA TRP A 91 8.08 16.42 3.23
C TRP A 91 7.31 16.21 4.52
N VAL A 92 7.20 14.97 4.98
CA VAL A 92 6.55 14.64 6.25
C VAL A 92 7.24 15.35 7.40
N ASP A 93 8.56 15.49 7.36
CA ASP A 93 9.32 16.21 8.39
C ASP A 93 9.00 17.72 8.40
N LYS A 94 8.88 18.37 7.24
CA LYS A 94 8.47 19.78 7.15
C LYS A 94 7.04 20.02 7.62
N GLU A 95 6.10 19.17 7.22
CA GLU A 95 4.71 19.26 7.68
C GLU A 95 4.60 19.02 9.18
N TYR A 96 5.34 18.06 9.70
CA TYR A 96 5.45 17.81 11.13
C TYR A 96 5.93 19.04 11.89
N GLN A 97 7.06 19.65 11.48
CA GLN A 97 7.60 20.86 12.13
C GLN A 97 6.60 22.02 12.09
N THR A 98 5.86 22.16 11.00
CA THR A 98 4.83 23.20 10.84
C THR A 98 3.65 22.95 11.78
N MET A 99 3.15 21.70 11.87
CA MET A 99 2.07 21.32 12.78
C MET A 99 2.48 21.50 14.24
N GLU A 100 3.70 21.11 14.61
CA GLU A 100 4.24 21.27 15.97
C GLU A 100 4.33 22.75 16.37
N THR A 101 4.88 23.57 15.48
CA THR A 101 4.98 25.02 15.71
C THR A 101 3.59 25.65 15.88
N ARG A 102 2.64 25.24 15.04
CA ARG A 102 1.27 25.76 15.13
C ARG A 102 0.57 25.32 16.41
N ALA A 103 0.67 24.05 16.78
CA ALA A 103 0.06 23.52 18.00
C ALA A 103 0.63 24.18 19.28
N THR A 104 1.89 24.62 19.23
CA THR A 104 2.51 25.38 20.33
C THR A 104 1.97 26.82 20.42
N ARG A 105 1.65 27.44 19.27
CA ARG A 105 1.19 28.85 19.20
C ARG A 105 -0.32 28.99 19.32
N ASP A 106 -1.10 28.04 18.85
CA ASP A 106 -2.56 28.04 18.89
C ASP A 106 -3.08 26.78 19.63
N PRO A 107 -3.47 26.89 20.89
CA PRO A 107 -4.01 25.77 21.68
C PRO A 107 -5.30 25.16 21.11
N ARG A 108 -6.00 25.86 20.19
CA ARG A 108 -7.20 25.35 19.53
C ARG A 108 -6.85 24.37 18.40
N PHE A 109 -5.65 24.52 17.81
CA PHE A 109 -5.17 23.56 16.82
C PHE A 109 -4.75 22.26 17.49
N LYS A 110 -5.33 21.14 17.07
CA LYS A 110 -5.02 19.81 17.61
C LYS A 110 -4.06 19.09 16.67
N PHE A 111 -2.87 18.81 17.17
CA PHE A 111 -1.89 18.00 16.46
C PHE A 111 -1.86 16.59 17.06
N VAL A 112 -2.21 15.59 16.25
CA VAL A 112 -2.33 14.19 16.68
C VAL A 112 -1.41 13.30 15.84
N PRO A 113 -0.31 12.77 16.41
CA PRO A 113 0.49 11.75 15.77
C PRO A 113 -0.27 10.41 15.75
N VAL A 114 -0.19 9.72 14.63
CA VAL A 114 -0.72 8.37 14.41
C VAL A 114 0.42 7.46 13.98
N LYS A 115 0.65 6.39 14.72
CA LYS A 115 1.74 5.47 14.50
C LYS A 115 1.21 4.20 13.84
N LEU A 116 1.82 3.80 12.70
CA LEU A 116 1.40 2.62 11.92
C LEU A 116 2.31 1.40 12.09
N ASP A 117 3.48 1.56 12.68
CA ASP A 117 4.44 0.46 12.90
C ASP A 117 5.34 0.71 14.12
N GLY A 118 6.35 -0.13 14.32
CA GLY A 118 7.28 -0.04 15.45
C GLY A 118 8.21 1.17 15.44
N LYS A 119 8.21 2.02 14.40
CA LYS A 119 9.12 3.17 14.31
C LYS A 119 8.83 4.19 15.42
N PRO A 120 9.83 4.59 16.21
CA PRO A 120 9.66 5.66 17.19
C PRO A 120 9.22 6.98 16.55
N LEU A 121 8.32 7.69 17.21
CA LEU A 121 7.92 9.04 16.79
C LEU A 121 9.12 10.02 16.88
N PRO A 122 9.11 11.11 16.10
CA PRO A 122 10.06 12.20 16.26
C PRO A 122 10.05 12.73 17.70
N ILE A 123 11.21 13.21 18.20
CA ILE A 123 11.44 13.55 19.61
C ILE A 123 10.33 14.43 20.19
N PHE A 124 9.91 15.48 19.46
CA PHE A 124 8.88 16.40 19.94
C PHE A 124 7.47 15.82 19.83
N ALA A 125 7.20 14.97 18.83
CA ALA A 125 5.91 14.27 18.73
C ALA A 125 5.77 13.18 19.78
N ALA A 126 6.87 12.58 20.24
CA ALA A 126 6.88 11.58 21.31
C ALA A 126 6.39 12.13 22.67
N ASN A 127 6.42 13.45 22.86
CA ASN A 127 5.89 14.12 24.07
C ASN A 127 4.37 14.39 24.00
N ARG A 128 3.73 14.06 22.88
CA ARG A 128 2.28 14.19 22.71
C ARG A 128 1.59 12.85 22.91
N VAL A 129 0.32 12.91 23.29
CA VAL A 129 -0.54 11.73 23.22
C VAL A 129 -0.70 11.38 21.74
N PHE A 130 -0.42 10.15 21.40
CA PHE A 130 -0.50 9.62 20.04
C PHE A 130 -1.43 8.38 20.01
N GLU A 131 -1.96 8.06 18.86
CA GLU A 131 -2.75 6.85 18.66
C GLU A 131 -1.90 5.78 17.93
N ASP A 132 -1.87 4.56 18.46
CA ASP A 132 -1.08 3.45 17.93
C ASP A 132 -1.97 2.48 17.15
N PHE A 133 -1.80 2.47 15.83
CA PHE A 133 -2.50 1.59 14.90
C PHE A 133 -1.57 0.51 14.31
N SER A 134 -0.45 0.22 14.94
CA SER A 134 0.49 -0.80 14.44
C SER A 134 -0.12 -2.19 14.29
N SER A 135 -1.21 -2.47 15.01
CA SER A 135 -1.99 -3.71 14.87
C SER A 135 -2.99 -3.69 13.70
N TYR A 136 -3.15 -2.56 13.01
CA TYR A 136 -4.17 -2.36 11.96
C TYR A 136 -3.54 -1.89 10.66
N PRO A 137 -2.77 -2.74 9.95
CA PRO A 137 -1.96 -2.34 8.78
C PRO A 137 -2.79 -1.94 7.55
N ASP A 138 -4.02 -2.45 7.43
CA ASP A 138 -4.88 -2.22 6.25
C ASP A 138 -5.87 -1.07 6.42
N GLY A 139 -5.84 -0.37 7.56
CA GLY A 139 -6.68 0.79 7.82
C GLY A 139 -7.07 0.91 9.29
N PRO A 140 -7.55 2.09 9.73
CA PRO A 140 -7.90 2.32 11.12
C PRO A 140 -9.08 1.45 11.55
N ASN A 141 -9.02 0.91 12.77
CA ASN A 141 -10.08 0.13 13.38
C ASN A 141 -9.99 0.21 14.92
N GLY A 142 -10.89 -0.49 15.58
CA GLY A 142 -10.90 -0.59 17.04
C GLY A 142 -11.24 0.70 17.75
N GLY A 143 -11.00 0.72 19.05
CA GLY A 143 -11.25 1.86 19.90
C GLY A 143 -10.27 3.01 19.67
N GLU A 144 -9.11 2.71 19.11
CA GLU A 144 -8.07 3.68 18.73
C GLU A 144 -8.62 4.68 17.72
N LEU A 145 -9.48 4.23 16.79
CA LEU A 145 -10.16 5.11 15.84
C LEU A 145 -11.08 6.10 16.57
N LEU A 146 -11.84 5.66 17.58
CA LEU A 146 -12.69 6.56 18.36
C LEU A 146 -11.87 7.56 19.17
N ARG A 147 -10.76 7.12 19.80
CA ARG A 147 -9.83 8.01 20.52
C ARG A 147 -9.23 9.05 19.59
N LEU A 148 -8.83 8.67 18.37
CA LEU A 148 -8.33 9.61 17.36
C LEU A 148 -9.38 10.68 17.02
N ILE A 149 -10.65 10.31 16.87
CA ILE A 149 -11.72 11.28 16.59
C ILE A 149 -11.90 12.24 17.76
N TYR A 150 -11.84 11.79 19.01
CA TYR A 150 -11.84 12.67 20.18
C TYR A 150 -10.59 13.57 20.22
N ALA A 151 -9.42 13.05 19.92
CA ALA A 151 -8.17 13.82 19.93
C ALA A 151 -8.21 14.99 18.94
N ILE A 152 -8.76 14.83 17.74
CA ILE A 152 -8.86 15.90 16.74
C ILE A 152 -9.90 16.97 17.09
N THR A 153 -10.93 16.63 17.87
CA THR A 153 -11.88 17.64 18.37
C THR A 153 -11.36 18.34 19.63
N GLY A 154 -10.48 17.66 20.39
CA GLY A 154 -10.01 18.11 21.69
C GLY A 154 -11.05 17.98 22.79
N GLU A 155 -12.08 17.18 22.57
CA GLU A 155 -13.07 16.85 23.58
C GLU A 155 -12.60 15.72 24.51
N HIS A 156 -13.12 15.68 25.73
CA HIS A 156 -12.87 14.58 26.66
C HIS A 156 -13.87 13.46 26.46
N MET A 157 -13.38 12.22 26.40
CA MET A 157 -14.26 11.05 26.33
C MET A 157 -15.04 10.87 27.63
N SER A 158 -16.34 10.60 27.49
CA SER A 158 -17.15 10.13 28.62
C SER A 158 -16.70 8.72 29.04
N LYS A 159 -17.07 8.32 30.27
CA LYS A 159 -16.81 6.95 30.75
C LYS A 159 -17.36 5.90 29.79
N ASP A 160 -18.60 6.07 29.34
CA ASP A 160 -19.27 5.12 28.44
C ASP A 160 -18.56 5.07 27.08
N ALA A 161 -18.05 6.20 26.57
CA ALA A 161 -17.27 6.23 25.34
C ALA A 161 -15.92 5.50 25.51
N ILE A 162 -15.26 5.63 26.67
CA ILE A 162 -14.02 4.91 27.00
C ILE A 162 -14.28 3.40 27.06
N ASP A 163 -15.35 2.99 27.76
CA ASP A 163 -15.72 1.57 27.91
C ASP A 163 -16.07 0.97 26.55
N PHE A 164 -16.81 1.71 25.71
CA PHE A 164 -17.09 1.31 24.33
C PHE A 164 -15.80 1.18 23.49
N ALA A 165 -14.91 2.16 23.54
CA ALA A 165 -13.63 2.12 22.81
C ALA A 165 -12.79 0.90 23.23
N ASN A 166 -12.65 0.65 24.53
CA ASN A 166 -11.91 -0.50 25.05
C ASN A 166 -12.49 -1.83 24.51
N LYS A 167 -13.82 -1.95 24.51
CA LYS A 167 -14.49 -3.13 23.96
C LYS A 167 -14.23 -3.28 22.46
N GLN A 168 -14.26 -2.19 21.69
CA GLN A 168 -13.95 -2.24 20.25
C GLN A 168 -12.49 -2.62 19.97
N SER A 169 -11.53 -2.08 20.76
CA SER A 169 -10.13 -2.47 20.66
C SER A 169 -9.95 -3.98 20.89
N GLN A 170 -10.57 -4.52 21.94
CA GLN A 170 -10.47 -5.95 22.23
C GLN A 170 -11.06 -6.81 21.11
N LEU A 171 -12.26 -6.49 20.64
CA LEU A 171 -12.92 -7.23 19.56
C LEU A 171 -12.10 -7.20 18.26
N ALA A 172 -11.54 -6.04 17.90
CA ALA A 172 -10.72 -5.92 16.69
C ALA A 172 -9.40 -6.69 16.82
N ALA A 173 -8.75 -6.65 18.00
CA ALA A 173 -7.55 -7.42 18.27
C ALA A 173 -7.79 -8.93 18.20
N ASP A 174 -8.90 -9.41 18.77
CA ASP A 174 -9.28 -10.82 18.71
C ASP A 174 -9.47 -11.27 17.25
N MET A 175 -10.16 -10.46 16.43
CA MET A 175 -10.36 -10.76 15.00
C MET A 175 -9.05 -10.82 14.23
N ILE A 176 -8.12 -9.91 14.46
CA ILE A 176 -6.81 -9.91 13.81
C ILE A 176 -6.01 -11.16 14.22
N ASN A 177 -6.02 -11.51 15.50
CA ASN A 177 -5.33 -12.70 15.98
C ASN A 177 -5.90 -13.99 15.35
N GLU A 178 -7.22 -14.10 15.25
CA GLU A 178 -7.88 -15.25 14.60
C GLU A 178 -7.58 -15.30 13.10
N LEU A 179 -7.60 -14.14 12.39
CA LEU A 179 -7.21 -14.07 10.99
C LEU A 179 -5.75 -14.48 10.74
N ASN A 180 -4.84 -14.05 11.64
CA ASN A 180 -3.44 -14.41 11.55
C ASN A 180 -3.23 -15.91 11.84
N ALA A 181 -3.90 -16.47 12.84
CA ALA A 181 -3.85 -17.89 13.14
C ALA A 181 -4.37 -18.73 11.95
N ALA A 182 -5.52 -18.38 11.39
CA ALA A 182 -6.08 -19.04 10.22
C ALA A 182 -5.16 -18.96 8.99
N LYS A 183 -4.51 -17.82 8.77
CA LYS A 183 -3.50 -17.65 7.70
C LYS A 183 -2.30 -18.57 7.90
N ILE A 184 -1.77 -18.66 9.12
CA ILE A 184 -0.59 -19.50 9.45
C ILE A 184 -0.90 -20.97 9.24
N THR A 185 -2.10 -21.41 9.65
CA THR A 185 -2.56 -22.81 9.49
C THR A 185 -3.07 -23.13 8.08
N GLY A 186 -3.24 -22.13 7.22
CA GLY A 186 -3.82 -22.30 5.88
C GLY A 186 -5.34 -22.53 5.89
N ASP A 187 -6.01 -22.21 6.99
CA ASP A 187 -7.45 -22.43 7.20
C ASP A 187 -8.29 -21.29 6.59
N ALA A 188 -8.53 -21.41 5.29
CA ALA A 188 -9.33 -20.43 4.56
C ALA A 188 -10.80 -20.42 4.98
N GLU A 189 -11.34 -21.56 5.42
CA GLU A 189 -12.73 -21.65 5.85
C GLU A 189 -12.99 -20.82 7.11
N SER A 190 -12.09 -20.87 8.08
CA SER A 190 -12.14 -20.01 9.27
C SER A 190 -12.10 -18.53 8.91
N ILE A 191 -11.29 -18.11 7.92
CA ILE A 191 -11.25 -16.70 7.48
C ILE A 191 -12.61 -16.26 6.95
N VAL A 192 -13.26 -17.09 6.12
CA VAL A 192 -14.60 -16.80 5.58
C VAL A 192 -15.66 -16.77 6.67
N GLN A 193 -15.63 -17.72 7.60
CA GLN A 193 -16.55 -17.77 8.74
C GLN A 193 -16.42 -16.53 9.64
N LEU A 194 -15.19 -16.09 9.93
CA LEU A 194 -14.93 -14.87 10.68
C LEU A 194 -15.55 -13.65 10.00
N TYR A 195 -15.39 -13.49 8.70
CA TYR A 195 -16.00 -12.39 7.96
C TYR A 195 -17.54 -12.40 8.06
N HIS A 196 -18.14 -13.57 8.00
CA HIS A 196 -19.60 -13.71 8.12
C HIS A 196 -20.15 -13.64 9.56
N SER A 197 -19.27 -13.53 10.57
CA SER A 197 -19.67 -13.44 11.97
C SER A 197 -20.50 -12.20 12.33
N ASN A 198 -20.54 -11.21 11.44
CA ASN A 198 -21.33 -9.97 11.55
C ASN A 198 -21.04 -9.12 12.80
N ILE A 199 -19.81 -9.20 13.32
CA ILE A 199 -19.36 -8.45 14.48
C ILE A 199 -19.03 -6.99 14.06
N LEU A 200 -19.25 -6.05 14.96
CA LEU A 200 -19.11 -4.62 14.72
C LEU A 200 -17.76 -4.18 14.09
N PRO A 201 -16.59 -4.71 14.48
CA PRO A 201 -15.32 -4.33 13.83
C PRO A 201 -15.28 -4.50 12.31
N TRP A 202 -15.98 -5.52 11.77
CA TRP A 202 -16.09 -5.75 10.32
C TRP A 202 -16.89 -4.67 9.59
N LYS A 203 -17.74 -3.94 10.32
CA LYS A 203 -18.67 -2.95 9.77
C LYS A 203 -18.21 -1.51 10.02
N THR A 204 -17.08 -1.31 10.67
CA THR A 204 -16.54 0.01 10.97
C THR A 204 -15.76 0.59 9.80
N THR A 205 -14.82 -0.17 9.24
CA THR A 205 -14.04 0.17 8.06
C THR A 205 -13.85 -1.05 7.18
N ALA A 206 -13.40 -0.84 5.92
CA ALA A 206 -13.05 -1.94 5.02
C ALA A 206 -11.79 -2.72 5.47
N SER A 207 -11.04 -2.25 6.48
CA SER A 207 -9.69 -2.74 6.80
C SER A 207 -9.63 -4.23 7.12
N LEU A 208 -10.49 -4.73 8.02
CA LEU A 208 -10.49 -6.16 8.37
C LEU A 208 -10.89 -7.03 7.17
N GLY A 209 -11.86 -6.57 6.37
CA GLY A 209 -12.24 -7.26 5.13
C GLY A 209 -11.10 -7.30 4.11
N CYS A 210 -10.33 -6.22 4.01
CA CYS A 210 -9.12 -6.20 3.18
C CYS A 210 -8.06 -7.17 3.69
N THR A 211 -7.80 -7.20 5.00
CA THR A 211 -6.87 -8.16 5.63
C THR A 211 -7.29 -9.61 5.35
N ALA A 212 -8.58 -9.93 5.53
CA ALA A 212 -9.12 -11.25 5.25
C ALA A 212 -8.96 -11.63 3.76
N GLY A 213 -9.35 -10.74 2.85
CA GLY A 213 -9.22 -10.93 1.40
C GLY A 213 -7.77 -11.13 0.97
N GLU A 214 -6.86 -10.33 1.50
CA GLU A 214 -5.41 -10.45 1.22
C GLU A 214 -4.84 -11.77 1.74
N ASN A 215 -5.25 -12.23 2.94
CA ASN A 215 -4.86 -13.52 3.46
C ASN A 215 -5.34 -14.67 2.57
N LEU A 216 -6.58 -14.62 2.08
CA LEU A 216 -7.10 -15.61 1.13
C LEU A 216 -6.32 -15.61 -0.20
N ILE A 217 -5.95 -14.44 -0.71
CA ILE A 217 -5.09 -14.32 -1.91
C ILE A 217 -3.73 -14.97 -1.67
N LYS A 218 -3.08 -14.71 -0.52
CA LYS A 218 -1.81 -15.33 -0.13
C LYS A 218 -1.91 -16.86 -0.01
N LEU A 219 -3.04 -17.36 0.47
CA LEU A 219 -3.36 -18.79 0.52
C LEU A 219 -3.77 -19.38 -0.86
N ARG A 220 -3.80 -18.58 -1.93
CA ARG A 220 -4.25 -18.94 -3.27
C ARG A 220 -5.73 -19.38 -3.32
N LYS A 221 -6.53 -18.96 -2.37
CA LYS A 221 -7.97 -19.19 -2.28
C LYS A 221 -8.74 -18.06 -2.97
N TYR A 222 -8.56 -18.01 -4.30
CA TYR A 222 -9.02 -16.86 -5.08
C TYR A 222 -10.53 -16.75 -5.19
N ASN A 223 -11.27 -17.88 -5.21
CA ASN A 223 -12.74 -17.86 -5.28
C ASN A 223 -13.31 -17.22 -4.01
N GLU A 224 -12.84 -17.69 -2.85
CA GLU A 224 -13.22 -17.21 -1.55
C GLU A 224 -12.82 -15.74 -1.37
N ALA A 225 -11.62 -15.36 -1.84
CA ALA A 225 -11.17 -13.97 -1.81
C ALA A 225 -12.07 -13.04 -2.64
N ILE A 226 -12.46 -13.46 -3.85
CA ILE A 226 -13.32 -12.68 -4.74
C ILE A 226 -14.69 -12.48 -4.10
N GLU A 227 -15.31 -13.53 -3.59
CA GLU A 227 -16.62 -13.45 -2.96
C GLU A 227 -16.60 -12.54 -1.73
N LEU A 228 -15.62 -12.72 -0.84
CA LEU A 228 -15.46 -11.91 0.35
C LEU A 228 -15.24 -10.43 -0.02
N LEU A 229 -14.34 -10.13 -0.96
CA LEU A 229 -14.03 -8.76 -1.36
C LEU A 229 -15.21 -8.08 -2.06
N GLN A 230 -16.02 -8.79 -2.82
CA GLN A 230 -17.28 -8.26 -3.34
C GLN A 230 -18.26 -7.88 -2.22
N GLY A 231 -18.32 -8.67 -1.15
CA GLY A 231 -19.09 -8.33 0.06
C GLY A 231 -18.57 -7.04 0.71
N VAL A 232 -17.25 -6.90 0.84
CA VAL A 232 -16.60 -5.69 1.38
C VAL A 232 -16.89 -4.47 0.50
N GLU A 233 -16.83 -4.61 -0.83
CA GLU A 233 -17.20 -3.52 -1.77
C GLU A 233 -18.65 -3.07 -1.63
N ASN A 234 -19.56 -4.00 -1.38
CA ASN A 234 -20.98 -3.69 -1.15
C ASN A 234 -21.19 -2.94 0.18
N ASP A 235 -20.46 -3.34 1.22
CA ASP A 235 -20.51 -2.68 2.52
C ASP A 235 -19.82 -1.29 2.49
N PHE A 236 -18.72 -1.16 1.74
CA PHE A 236 -17.91 0.06 1.65
C PHE A 236 -17.71 0.51 0.19
N PRO A 237 -18.79 1.03 -0.46
CA PRO A 237 -18.76 1.29 -1.91
C PRO A 237 -17.82 2.40 -2.36
N LYS A 238 -17.28 3.20 -1.44
CA LYS A 238 -16.27 4.23 -1.73
C LYS A 238 -14.84 3.73 -1.52
N ALA A 239 -14.65 2.66 -0.75
CA ALA A 239 -13.32 2.15 -0.44
C ALA A 239 -12.61 1.65 -1.70
N ILE A 240 -11.33 2.02 -1.83
CA ILE A 240 -10.50 1.73 -2.99
C ILE A 240 -9.83 0.36 -2.83
N ARG A 241 -9.27 0.08 -1.65
CA ARG A 241 -8.49 -1.12 -1.37
C ARG A 241 -9.23 -2.44 -1.68
N PRO A 242 -10.52 -2.64 -1.30
CA PRO A 242 -11.24 -3.86 -1.66
C PRO A 242 -11.27 -4.09 -3.17
N ARG A 243 -11.46 -3.04 -3.97
CA ARG A 243 -11.49 -3.13 -5.44
C ARG A 243 -10.12 -3.46 -6.02
N GLN A 244 -9.04 -2.91 -5.47
CA GLN A 244 -7.68 -3.27 -5.85
C GLN A 244 -7.40 -4.76 -5.60
N LEU A 245 -7.74 -5.25 -4.39
CA LEU A 245 -7.57 -6.65 -4.01
C LEU A 245 -8.47 -7.58 -4.82
N HIS A 246 -9.72 -7.19 -5.10
CA HIS A 246 -10.63 -7.95 -5.96
C HIS A 246 -10.06 -8.10 -7.37
N ALA A 247 -9.59 -7.01 -7.98
CA ALA A 247 -8.94 -7.06 -9.28
C ALA A 247 -7.67 -7.94 -9.26
N LEU A 248 -6.87 -7.87 -8.19
CA LEU A 248 -5.71 -8.72 -7.99
C LEU A 248 -6.09 -10.21 -7.89
N ALA A 249 -7.14 -10.54 -7.12
CA ALA A 249 -7.62 -11.90 -6.96
C ALA A 249 -8.11 -12.50 -8.29
N LEU A 250 -8.88 -11.71 -9.07
CA LEU A 250 -9.31 -12.09 -10.42
C LEU A 250 -8.10 -12.36 -11.34
N ALA A 251 -7.15 -11.42 -11.40
CA ALA A 251 -5.95 -11.58 -12.24
C ALA A 251 -5.14 -12.83 -11.84
N ARG A 252 -5.04 -13.13 -10.54
CA ARG A 252 -4.32 -14.30 -10.02
C ARG A 252 -5.07 -15.59 -10.27
N ARG A 253 -6.40 -15.62 -10.23
CA ARG A 253 -7.21 -16.78 -10.59
C ARG A 253 -7.09 -17.09 -12.08
N GLY A 254 -7.17 -16.08 -12.92
CA GLY A 254 -6.88 -16.15 -14.36
C GLY A 254 -7.81 -17.04 -15.18
N GLN A 255 -9.03 -17.30 -14.71
CA GLN A 255 -10.05 -18.13 -15.37
C GLN A 255 -10.93 -17.27 -16.29
N ASN A 256 -11.44 -17.86 -17.36
CA ASN A 256 -12.43 -17.25 -18.27
C ASN A 256 -12.18 -15.74 -18.55
N ASP A 257 -13.13 -14.89 -18.14
CA ASP A 257 -13.14 -13.43 -18.33
C ASP A 257 -12.46 -12.64 -17.17
N ASP A 258 -11.82 -13.32 -16.24
CA ASP A 258 -11.26 -12.71 -15.03
C ASP A 258 -10.36 -11.52 -15.32
N LEU A 259 -9.46 -11.67 -16.29
CA LEU A 259 -8.51 -10.63 -16.65
C LEU A 259 -9.23 -9.38 -17.18
N ASN A 260 -10.27 -9.54 -17.98
CA ASN A 260 -11.07 -8.41 -18.46
C ASN A 260 -11.89 -7.79 -17.32
N GLN A 261 -12.38 -8.60 -16.37
CA GLN A 261 -13.10 -8.07 -15.20
C GLN A 261 -12.15 -7.25 -14.30
N ALA A 262 -10.95 -7.77 -14.02
CA ALA A 262 -9.92 -7.05 -13.29
C ALA A 262 -9.60 -5.70 -13.97
N GLN A 263 -9.39 -5.71 -15.28
CA GLN A 263 -9.12 -4.49 -16.04
C GLN A 263 -10.30 -3.50 -16.01
N ARG A 264 -11.56 -3.96 -16.03
CA ARG A 264 -12.72 -3.08 -15.89
C ARG A 264 -12.80 -2.40 -14.52
N ILE A 265 -12.49 -3.13 -13.44
CA ILE A 265 -12.43 -2.56 -12.08
C ILE A 265 -11.35 -1.49 -12.01
N LEU A 266 -10.14 -1.81 -12.45
CA LEU A 266 -8.99 -0.88 -12.41
C LEU A 266 -9.16 0.33 -13.35
N ALA A 267 -9.77 0.14 -14.51
CA ALA A 267 -10.12 1.24 -15.40
C ALA A 267 -11.12 2.23 -14.77
N LYS A 268 -12.09 1.73 -14.00
CA LYS A 268 -13.02 2.59 -13.23
C LYS A 268 -12.29 3.37 -12.15
N LEU A 269 -11.38 2.74 -11.40
CA LEU A 269 -10.55 3.42 -10.41
C LEU A 269 -9.68 4.50 -11.08
N TYR A 270 -9.01 4.16 -12.17
CA TYR A 270 -8.18 5.09 -12.93
C TYR A 270 -8.98 6.30 -13.47
N ALA A 271 -10.18 6.05 -14.00
CA ALA A 271 -11.08 7.11 -14.49
C ALA A 271 -11.62 8.00 -13.36
N ALA A 272 -11.78 7.44 -12.14
CA ALA A 272 -12.16 8.20 -10.95
C ALA A 272 -11.00 9.03 -10.36
N GLY A 273 -9.80 8.98 -10.96
CA GLY A 273 -8.64 9.73 -10.50
C GLY A 273 -7.70 8.95 -9.58
N GLU A 274 -8.02 7.68 -9.28
CA GLU A 274 -7.20 6.82 -8.43
C GLU A 274 -5.99 6.31 -9.22
N ARG A 275 -4.88 7.03 -9.09
CA ARG A 275 -3.63 6.82 -9.84
C ARG A 275 -2.44 6.63 -8.93
N ASP A 276 -2.67 6.05 -7.77
CA ASP A 276 -1.62 5.67 -6.83
C ASP A 276 -0.80 4.48 -7.37
N PRO A 277 0.43 4.27 -6.86
CA PRO A 277 1.31 3.21 -7.33
C PRO A 277 0.69 1.81 -7.25
N GLU A 278 -0.13 1.52 -6.23
CA GLU A 278 -0.80 0.23 -6.07
C GLU A 278 -1.84 -0.01 -7.17
N THR A 279 -2.75 0.96 -7.39
CA THR A 279 -3.73 0.88 -8.49
C THR A 279 -3.05 0.72 -9.84
N LEU A 280 -2.04 1.55 -10.11
CA LEU A 280 -1.32 1.52 -11.38
C LEU A 280 -0.47 0.27 -11.53
N GLY A 281 0.15 -0.22 -10.45
CA GLY A 281 0.94 -1.45 -10.44
C GLY A 281 0.10 -2.69 -10.75
N ILE A 282 -1.07 -2.83 -10.10
CA ILE A 282 -1.99 -3.94 -10.39
C ILE A 282 -2.51 -3.83 -11.83
N PHE A 283 -2.85 -2.63 -12.28
CA PHE A 283 -3.34 -2.41 -13.65
C PHE A 283 -2.26 -2.78 -14.68
N ALA A 284 -1.05 -2.28 -14.51
CA ALA A 284 0.09 -2.61 -15.34
C ALA A 284 0.35 -4.13 -15.41
N ARG A 285 0.24 -4.83 -14.26
CA ARG A 285 0.39 -6.27 -14.17
C ARG A 285 -0.66 -6.99 -15.02
N THR A 286 -1.93 -6.57 -15.02
CA THR A 286 -2.96 -7.21 -15.85
C THR A 286 -2.67 -7.07 -17.34
N TRP A 287 -2.04 -5.99 -17.79
CA TRP A 287 -1.60 -5.82 -19.16
C TRP A 287 -0.39 -6.71 -19.51
N MET A 288 0.52 -6.92 -18.54
CA MET A 288 1.60 -7.90 -18.71
C MET A 288 1.05 -9.33 -18.81
N ASP A 289 0.04 -9.68 -18.02
CA ASP A 289 -0.62 -10.98 -18.08
C ASP A 289 -1.33 -11.21 -19.43
N ARG A 290 -1.88 -10.14 -20.06
CA ARG A 290 -2.38 -10.19 -21.43
C ARG A 290 -1.27 -10.44 -22.43
N TYR A 291 -0.19 -9.68 -22.36
CA TYR A 291 0.97 -9.86 -23.21
C TYR A 291 1.50 -11.30 -23.15
N ASN A 292 1.60 -11.87 -21.95
CA ASN A 292 2.06 -13.26 -21.78
C ASN A 292 1.15 -14.28 -22.47
N LYS A 293 -0.14 -13.97 -22.67
CA LYS A 293 -1.11 -14.83 -23.38
C LYS A 293 -1.15 -14.57 -24.88
N SER A 294 -1.03 -13.32 -25.30
CA SER A 294 -1.25 -12.90 -26.70
C SER A 294 0.04 -12.73 -27.50
N GLY A 295 1.14 -12.38 -26.84
CA GLY A 295 2.37 -11.90 -27.49
C GLY A 295 2.25 -10.50 -28.09
N ASP A 296 1.12 -9.80 -27.90
CA ASP A 296 0.90 -8.49 -28.49
C ASP A 296 1.72 -7.41 -27.76
N THR A 297 2.66 -6.82 -28.48
CA THR A 297 3.52 -5.74 -27.96
C THR A 297 2.76 -4.48 -27.57
N ALA A 298 1.53 -4.28 -28.05
CA ALA A 298 0.67 -3.19 -27.59
C ALA A 298 0.29 -3.37 -26.11
N ASP A 299 0.00 -4.59 -25.68
CA ASP A 299 -0.29 -4.93 -24.28
C ASP A 299 0.93 -4.69 -23.39
N LEU A 300 2.14 -5.08 -23.84
CA LEU A 300 3.39 -4.83 -23.14
C LEU A 300 3.65 -3.31 -22.99
N ARG A 301 3.36 -2.54 -24.05
CA ARG A 301 3.50 -1.08 -24.01
C ARG A 301 2.52 -0.44 -23.01
N GLN A 302 1.28 -0.93 -22.93
CA GLN A 302 0.33 -0.48 -21.91
C GLN A 302 0.83 -0.80 -20.49
N SER A 303 1.30 -2.02 -20.26
CA SER A 303 1.92 -2.42 -18.99
C SER A 303 3.03 -1.43 -18.59
N ARG A 304 4.00 -1.19 -19.48
CA ARG A 304 5.07 -0.24 -19.25
C ARG A 304 4.56 1.16 -18.92
N ASN A 305 3.57 1.67 -19.66
CA ASN A 305 3.06 3.02 -19.49
C ASN A 305 2.42 3.21 -18.10
N TYR A 306 1.64 2.24 -17.61
CA TYR A 306 1.05 2.33 -16.27
C TYR A 306 2.10 2.22 -15.15
N TYR A 307 3.10 1.35 -15.29
CA TYR A 307 4.22 1.30 -14.35
C TYR A 307 5.01 2.62 -14.34
N GLU A 308 5.27 3.19 -15.50
CA GLU A 308 5.97 4.47 -15.64
C GLU A 308 5.16 5.63 -15.05
N ASP A 309 3.83 5.66 -15.22
CA ASP A 309 2.95 6.67 -14.59
C ASP A 309 3.00 6.54 -13.06
N GLY A 310 2.95 5.33 -12.53
CA GLY A 310 3.10 5.06 -11.09
C GLY A 310 4.43 5.57 -10.54
N TYR A 311 5.52 5.24 -11.20
CA TYR A 311 6.86 5.69 -10.80
C TYR A 311 7.05 7.21 -10.89
N LYS A 312 6.49 7.85 -11.91
CA LYS A 312 6.54 9.33 -12.03
C LYS A 312 5.79 10.04 -10.91
N ARG A 313 4.72 9.43 -10.38
CA ARG A 313 3.92 9.98 -9.28
C ARG A 313 4.54 9.75 -7.91
N ALA A 314 5.23 8.63 -7.76
CA ALA A 314 5.96 8.25 -6.55
C ALA A 314 7.35 7.73 -6.95
N PRO A 315 8.34 8.62 -7.15
CA PRO A 315 9.67 8.24 -7.62
C PRO A 315 10.47 7.37 -6.64
N ASP A 316 10.01 7.25 -5.41
CA ASP A 316 10.52 6.37 -4.36
C ASP A 316 9.81 5.00 -4.30
N ASP A 317 8.79 4.79 -5.13
CA ASP A 317 8.17 3.46 -5.31
C ASP A 317 8.99 2.62 -6.29
N ASN A 318 9.94 1.88 -5.74
CA ASN A 318 10.88 1.06 -6.51
C ASN A 318 10.18 -0.07 -7.26
N TYR A 319 8.99 -0.53 -6.79
CA TYR A 319 8.22 -1.58 -7.46
C TYR A 319 7.72 -1.15 -8.84
N THR A 320 7.05 0.00 -8.93
CA THR A 320 6.61 0.51 -10.24
C THR A 320 7.79 0.93 -11.09
N GLY A 321 8.84 1.47 -10.48
CA GLY A 321 10.07 1.88 -11.16
C GLY A 321 10.78 0.72 -11.86
N ILE A 322 11.10 -0.35 -11.12
CA ILE A 322 11.83 -1.50 -11.70
C ILE A 322 11.00 -2.20 -12.80
N ASN A 323 9.69 -2.31 -12.59
CA ASN A 323 8.83 -2.86 -13.62
C ASN A 323 8.76 -1.97 -14.87
N ALA A 324 8.78 -0.64 -14.74
CA ALA A 324 8.86 0.27 -15.88
C ALA A 324 10.20 0.12 -16.64
N ALA A 325 11.31 -0.02 -15.91
CA ALA A 325 12.63 -0.26 -16.49
C ALA A 325 12.65 -1.55 -17.31
N SER A 326 12.29 -2.66 -16.68
CA SER A 326 12.30 -3.99 -17.30
C SER A 326 11.38 -4.09 -18.52
N LYS A 327 10.14 -3.54 -18.45
CA LYS A 327 9.23 -3.54 -19.59
C LYS A 327 9.73 -2.63 -20.72
N SER A 328 10.52 -1.58 -20.41
CA SER A 328 11.22 -0.80 -21.44
C SER A 328 12.30 -1.64 -22.15
N VAL A 329 13.07 -2.42 -21.39
CA VAL A 329 14.04 -3.38 -21.96
C VAL A 329 13.33 -4.42 -22.86
N LEU A 330 12.20 -4.97 -22.41
CA LEU A 330 11.42 -5.93 -23.19
C LEU A 330 10.85 -5.33 -24.49
N LEU A 331 10.64 -4.02 -24.55
CA LEU A 331 10.22 -3.24 -25.72
C LEU A 331 11.39 -2.77 -26.60
N ASP A 332 12.61 -3.25 -26.32
CA ASP A 332 13.86 -2.84 -27.00
C ASP A 332 14.24 -1.35 -26.77
N GLU A 333 13.64 -0.69 -25.76
CA GLU A 333 13.94 0.68 -25.33
C GLU A 333 15.05 0.67 -24.24
N TYR A 334 16.22 0.12 -24.57
CA TYR A 334 17.31 -0.20 -23.63
C TYR A 334 17.82 1.02 -22.85
N GLU A 335 18.03 2.15 -23.53
CA GLU A 335 18.51 3.39 -22.90
C GLU A 335 17.53 3.89 -21.85
N LYS A 336 16.24 3.82 -22.15
CA LYS A 336 15.19 4.22 -21.20
C LYS A 336 15.13 3.29 -19.99
N GLY A 337 15.20 1.98 -20.23
CA GLY A 337 15.24 0.99 -19.15
C GLY A 337 16.43 1.23 -18.22
N ALA A 338 17.61 1.35 -18.79
CA ALA A 338 18.84 1.61 -18.03
C ALA A 338 18.83 2.94 -17.27
N ALA A 339 18.23 3.99 -17.84
CA ALA A 339 18.10 5.30 -17.16
C ALA A 339 17.18 5.24 -15.94
N ILE A 340 16.05 4.48 -16.01
CA ILE A 340 15.15 4.26 -14.88
C ILE A 340 15.86 3.40 -13.82
N ALA A 341 16.48 2.29 -14.23
CA ALA A 341 17.21 1.40 -13.34
C ALA A 341 18.33 2.13 -12.58
N LYS A 342 19.06 3.04 -13.24
CA LYS A 342 20.06 3.88 -12.61
C LYS A 342 19.49 4.75 -11.50
N LYS A 343 18.34 5.41 -11.73
CA LYS A 343 17.67 6.22 -10.72
C LYS A 343 17.22 5.40 -9.52
N ILE A 344 16.76 4.17 -9.75
CA ILE A 344 16.40 3.25 -8.66
C ILE A 344 17.63 2.98 -7.80
N LEU A 345 18.77 2.63 -8.40
CA LEU A 345 20.01 2.39 -7.66
C LEU A 345 20.54 3.65 -6.94
N GLU A 346 20.31 4.83 -7.49
CA GLU A 346 20.63 6.10 -6.82
C GLU A 346 19.75 6.29 -5.55
N ASN A 347 18.49 5.80 -5.56
CA ASN A 347 17.57 5.93 -4.44
C ASN A 347 17.83 4.86 -3.35
N ILE A 348 18.00 3.59 -3.73
CA ILE A 348 18.07 2.48 -2.76
C ILE A 348 19.48 1.94 -2.54
N GLY A 349 20.46 2.44 -3.29
CA GLY A 349 21.85 1.97 -3.24
C GLY A 349 22.08 0.70 -4.06
N THR A 350 23.29 0.16 -3.93
CA THR A 350 23.77 -1.03 -4.66
C THR A 350 24.14 -2.17 -3.70
N GLN A 351 23.81 -2.05 -2.43
CA GLN A 351 24.08 -3.07 -1.40
C GLN A 351 22.80 -3.81 -1.06
N ALA A 352 22.92 -5.10 -0.74
CA ALA A 352 21.78 -5.88 -0.27
C ALA A 352 21.20 -5.30 1.02
N VAL A 353 19.88 -5.30 1.14
CA VAL A 353 19.17 -4.81 2.33
C VAL A 353 18.89 -5.97 3.27
N PRO A 354 19.54 -6.02 4.44
CA PRO A 354 19.40 -7.16 5.35
C PRO A 354 17.94 -7.43 5.74
N GLY A 355 17.47 -8.65 5.51
CA GLY A 355 16.10 -9.07 5.82
C GLY A 355 15.04 -8.62 4.82
N ASP A 356 15.41 -7.90 3.77
CA ASP A 356 14.49 -7.47 2.71
C ASP A 356 14.85 -8.11 1.35
N TYR A 357 14.23 -9.26 1.10
CA TYR A 357 14.36 -10.00 -0.16
C TYR A 357 13.98 -9.13 -1.37
N TRP A 358 12.81 -8.46 -1.31
CA TRP A 358 12.26 -7.78 -2.48
C TRP A 358 13.08 -6.55 -2.89
N THR A 359 13.54 -5.75 -1.95
CA THR A 359 14.47 -4.65 -2.26
C THR A 359 15.79 -5.17 -2.81
N THR A 360 16.33 -6.25 -2.24
CA THR A 360 17.59 -6.85 -2.71
C THR A 360 17.48 -7.37 -4.15
N VAL A 361 16.42 -8.08 -4.51
CA VAL A 361 16.24 -8.55 -5.90
C VAL A 361 15.85 -7.43 -6.86
N THR A 362 15.24 -6.34 -6.39
CA THR A 362 15.05 -5.11 -7.17
C THR A 362 16.39 -4.48 -7.57
N ILE A 363 17.35 -4.43 -6.64
CA ILE A 363 18.73 -4.00 -6.94
C ILE A 363 19.34 -4.92 -8.00
N ALA A 364 19.20 -6.24 -7.85
CA ALA A 364 19.71 -7.21 -8.81
C ALA A 364 19.12 -7.01 -10.22
N GLU A 365 17.82 -6.79 -10.32
CA GLU A 365 17.13 -6.55 -11.60
C GLU A 365 17.58 -5.20 -12.22
N ALA A 366 17.76 -4.16 -11.41
CA ALA A 366 18.25 -2.87 -11.88
C ALA A 366 19.70 -2.94 -12.39
N LEU A 367 20.54 -3.76 -11.78
CA LEU A 367 21.90 -4.06 -12.27
C LEU A 367 21.86 -4.85 -13.58
N LEU A 368 20.94 -5.81 -13.69
CA LEU A 368 20.74 -6.60 -14.90
C LEU A 368 20.28 -5.72 -16.08
N ASP A 369 19.33 -4.80 -15.86
CA ASP A 369 18.86 -3.84 -16.87
C ASP A 369 20.00 -2.91 -17.37
N GLN A 370 21.03 -2.73 -16.56
CA GLN A 370 22.25 -2.00 -16.93
C GLN A 370 23.37 -2.90 -17.47
N LYS A 371 23.11 -4.20 -17.69
CA LYS A 371 24.08 -5.19 -18.17
C LYS A 371 25.26 -5.43 -17.22
N GLN A 372 25.09 -5.17 -15.92
CA GLN A 372 26.09 -5.44 -14.88
C GLN A 372 25.90 -6.87 -14.36
N TYR A 373 26.15 -7.87 -15.22
CA TYR A 373 25.75 -9.26 -15.01
C TYR A 373 26.37 -9.91 -13.77
N ALA A 374 27.65 -9.63 -13.48
CA ALA A 374 28.33 -10.18 -12.32
C ALA A 374 27.74 -9.66 -11.00
N ASP A 375 27.51 -8.35 -10.93
CA ASP A 375 26.94 -7.72 -9.73
C ASP A 375 25.48 -8.13 -9.53
N ALA A 376 24.70 -8.21 -10.63
CA ALA A 376 23.33 -8.71 -10.61
C ALA A 376 23.27 -10.15 -10.09
N GLY A 377 24.12 -11.05 -10.58
CA GLY A 377 24.19 -12.45 -10.12
C GLY A 377 24.52 -12.55 -8.64
N ASN A 378 25.50 -11.76 -8.15
CA ASN A 378 25.84 -11.71 -6.73
C ASN A 378 24.68 -11.21 -5.87
N MET A 379 23.96 -10.19 -6.36
CA MET A 379 22.83 -9.62 -5.64
C MET A 379 21.62 -10.58 -5.60
N TYR A 380 21.33 -11.29 -6.69
CA TYR A 380 20.34 -12.38 -6.68
C TYR A 380 20.69 -13.47 -5.67
N GLN A 381 21.98 -13.86 -5.57
CA GLN A 381 22.42 -14.85 -4.60
C GLN A 381 22.15 -14.39 -3.17
N GLN A 382 22.49 -13.16 -2.84
CA GLN A 382 22.24 -12.59 -1.52
C GLN A 382 20.74 -12.54 -1.19
N GLY A 383 19.88 -12.18 -2.15
CA GLY A 383 18.42 -12.22 -1.98
C GLY A 383 17.92 -13.63 -1.64
N ILE A 384 18.35 -14.63 -2.41
CA ILE A 384 17.98 -16.03 -2.19
C ILE A 384 18.44 -16.54 -0.83
N ASP A 385 19.66 -16.19 -0.41
CA ASP A 385 20.21 -16.59 0.89
C ASP A 385 19.42 -16.00 2.07
N MET A 386 18.80 -14.82 1.89
CA MET A 386 17.94 -14.19 2.91
C MET A 386 16.59 -14.89 3.11
N ALA A 387 16.06 -15.54 2.07
CA ALA A 387 14.73 -16.13 2.07
C ALA A 387 14.73 -17.56 1.49
N PRO A 388 15.55 -18.50 2.00
CA PRO A 388 15.88 -19.77 1.34
C PRO A 388 14.67 -20.69 1.10
N MET A 389 13.56 -20.49 1.81
CA MET A 389 12.35 -21.32 1.70
C MET A 389 11.23 -20.67 0.84
N GLU A 390 11.44 -19.44 0.34
CA GLU A 390 10.44 -18.71 -0.43
C GLU A 390 10.49 -19.07 -1.94
N TYR A 391 10.32 -20.32 -2.26
CA TYR A 391 10.43 -20.83 -3.64
C TYR A 391 9.56 -20.09 -4.65
N GLY A 392 8.34 -19.69 -4.28
CA GLY A 392 7.44 -18.95 -5.16
C GLY A 392 7.97 -17.56 -5.53
N SER A 393 8.63 -16.88 -4.59
CA SER A 393 9.32 -15.61 -4.84
C SER A 393 10.51 -15.82 -5.77
N HIS A 394 11.30 -16.88 -5.54
CA HIS A 394 12.43 -17.25 -6.39
C HIS A 394 11.99 -17.57 -7.83
N GLU A 395 10.90 -18.33 -8.01
CA GLU A 395 10.34 -18.65 -9.33
C GLU A 395 9.91 -17.38 -10.08
N SER A 396 9.26 -16.44 -9.39
CA SER A 396 8.84 -15.16 -9.97
C SER A 396 10.05 -14.33 -10.41
N THR A 397 11.06 -14.20 -9.54
CA THR A 397 12.30 -13.46 -9.82
C THR A 397 13.08 -14.10 -10.97
N TRP A 398 13.20 -15.43 -10.99
CA TRP A 398 13.89 -16.15 -12.06
C TRP A 398 13.19 -15.98 -13.41
N GLY A 399 11.86 -16.09 -13.44
CA GLY A 399 11.08 -15.89 -14.67
C GLY A 399 11.30 -14.48 -15.27
N GLN A 400 11.35 -13.45 -14.42
CA GLN A 400 11.63 -12.08 -14.85
C GLN A 400 13.07 -11.96 -15.38
N ALA A 401 14.06 -12.50 -14.68
CA ALA A 401 15.46 -12.49 -15.12
C ALA A 401 15.66 -13.21 -16.46
N GLN A 402 14.94 -14.32 -16.69
CA GLN A 402 14.98 -15.04 -17.98
C GLN A 402 14.48 -14.17 -19.13
N LEU A 403 13.33 -13.49 -18.97
CA LEU A 403 12.78 -12.60 -19.99
C LEU A 403 13.77 -11.46 -20.34
N LEU A 404 14.42 -10.88 -19.35
CA LEU A 404 15.42 -9.85 -19.55
C LEU A 404 16.66 -10.38 -20.28
N MET A 405 17.16 -11.56 -19.88
CA MET A 405 18.32 -12.18 -20.55
C MET A 405 18.05 -12.56 -22.03
N GLU A 406 16.79 -12.91 -22.37
CA GLU A 406 16.42 -13.14 -23.78
C GLU A 406 16.55 -11.87 -24.62
N LYS A 407 16.25 -10.72 -24.05
CA LYS A 407 16.35 -9.41 -24.72
C LYS A 407 17.77 -8.84 -24.69
N LEU A 408 18.43 -8.90 -23.57
CA LEU A 408 19.78 -8.32 -23.38
C LEU A 408 20.89 -9.14 -24.04
N LYS A 409 20.63 -10.43 -24.33
CA LYS A 409 21.53 -11.37 -25.02
C LYS A 409 22.93 -11.44 -24.38
N PRO A 410 23.04 -11.72 -23.07
CA PRO A 410 24.33 -11.91 -22.42
C PRO A 410 25.11 -13.09 -23.06
N THR A 411 26.42 -13.06 -22.95
CA THR A 411 27.28 -14.20 -23.32
C THR A 411 26.93 -15.43 -22.46
N PRO A 412 27.31 -16.66 -22.89
CA PRO A 412 27.07 -17.87 -22.10
C PRO A 412 27.60 -17.77 -20.66
N ASP A 413 28.79 -17.17 -20.46
CA ASP A 413 29.41 -17.00 -19.15
C ASP A 413 28.65 -15.99 -18.29
N GLU A 414 28.22 -14.85 -18.85
CA GLU A 414 27.39 -13.86 -18.17
C GLU A 414 26.01 -14.44 -17.80
N ARG A 415 25.41 -15.21 -18.71
CA ARG A 415 24.15 -15.93 -18.44
C ARG A 415 24.30 -16.90 -17.27
N ALA A 416 25.42 -17.61 -17.19
CA ALA A 416 25.70 -18.54 -16.10
C ALA A 416 25.80 -17.83 -14.75
N LEU A 417 26.33 -16.60 -14.68
CA LEU A 417 26.38 -15.80 -13.45
C LEU A 417 24.99 -15.50 -12.90
N ILE A 418 24.05 -15.13 -13.80
CA ILE A 418 22.66 -14.84 -13.41
C ILE A 418 21.88 -16.13 -13.05
N ALA A 419 22.14 -17.24 -13.74
CA ALA A 419 21.41 -18.51 -13.53
C ALA A 419 21.87 -19.25 -12.26
N LYS A 420 23.12 -19.09 -11.84
CA LYS A 420 23.72 -19.81 -10.71
C LYS A 420 22.90 -19.73 -9.43
N PRO A 421 22.41 -18.57 -8.96
CA PRO A 421 21.60 -18.44 -7.76
C PRO A 421 20.33 -19.30 -7.81
N PHE A 422 19.76 -19.52 -8.99
CA PHE A 422 18.48 -20.21 -9.21
C PHE A 422 18.61 -21.72 -9.49
N MET A 423 19.81 -22.29 -9.42
CA MET A 423 20.05 -23.72 -9.70
C MET A 423 19.22 -24.66 -8.82
N HIS A 424 18.85 -24.23 -7.62
CA HIS A 424 18.00 -25.02 -6.73
C HIS A 424 16.59 -25.24 -7.30
N LEU A 425 16.03 -24.29 -8.06
CA LEU A 425 14.74 -24.42 -8.74
C LEU A 425 14.81 -25.48 -9.86
N LEU A 426 15.89 -25.49 -10.63
CA LEU A 426 16.09 -26.46 -11.70
C LEU A 426 16.22 -27.89 -11.16
N LYS A 427 16.94 -28.07 -10.04
CA LYS A 427 17.05 -29.36 -9.35
C LYS A 427 15.71 -29.86 -8.82
N ARG A 428 14.89 -28.96 -8.26
CA ARG A 428 13.55 -29.31 -7.77
C ARG A 428 12.60 -29.69 -8.90
N ALA A 429 12.64 -28.97 -10.03
CA ALA A 429 11.84 -29.31 -11.21
C ALA A 429 12.19 -30.69 -11.75
N ALA A 430 13.47 -31.05 -11.78
CA ALA A 430 13.94 -32.37 -12.21
C ALA A 430 13.58 -33.52 -11.25
N GLN A 431 13.32 -33.23 -9.96
CA GLN A 431 12.88 -34.23 -8.97
C GLN A 431 11.37 -34.46 -9.00
N ASN A 432 10.60 -33.51 -9.53
CA ASN A 432 9.13 -33.55 -9.60
C ASN A 432 8.63 -33.95 -10.98
N ALA A 433 9.51 -34.15 -11.97
CA ALA A 433 9.24 -34.65 -13.32
C ALA A 433 9.53 -36.17 -13.43
#